data_53a1e8ad040ab18b60222af833561508
#
_entry.id   53a1e8ad040ab18b60222af833561508
#
_cell.length_a   1.000
_cell.length_b   1.000
_cell.length_c   1.000
_cell.angle_alpha   90.00
_cell.angle_beta   90.00
_cell.angle_gamma   90.00
#
_symmetry.space_group_name_H-M   'P 1'
#
loop_
_entity.id
_entity.type
_entity.pdbx_description
1 polymer ?
#
loop_
_entity_poly.entity_id
_entity_poly.type
_entity_poly.pdbx_seq_one_letter_code
_entity_poly.pdbx_strand_id
1 'polypeptide(L)'
;ARTPLPIYNERAFCRLGEVVSATGRIEGEPYKLALMTFRRFQAIAKRLGIVNLAAFATAAVREAENRDAFVAEAEKILGHEIRVLSGREEAEYSADGVMLAIPGADGIVADLGGGSLELARVRDGVTEKWATLPLGVLALREYSKNNRAEMSKIIEAALENVRWLRSGKERPLYIVGGTWRNLAKVHMTRTDYPLQVLHQYEIASGEMMNFAEKISRMKDAQALKLETSSRNRRGGLPIAARVLGHLIAHAKPDNIV
;
A
#
# COMPACT_ATOMS: atom_id res chain seq x y z
N ALA A 1 12.27 -17.85 12.43
CA ALA A 1 13.05 -16.59 12.38
C ALA A 1 12.46 -15.62 13.38
N ARG A 2 13.27 -14.75 14.03
CA ARG A 2 12.74 -13.68 14.88
C ARG A 2 12.34 -12.50 14.00
N THR A 3 11.17 -11.94 14.23
CA THR A 3 10.74 -10.72 13.55
C THR A 3 11.73 -9.58 13.85
N PRO A 4 12.22 -8.84 12.84
CA PRO A 4 13.11 -7.71 13.06
C PRO A 4 12.45 -6.64 13.93
N LEU A 5 13.19 -6.12 14.92
CA LEU A 5 12.74 -5.02 15.76
C LEU A 5 13.29 -3.70 15.20
N PRO A 6 12.45 -2.71 14.88
CA PRO A 6 12.92 -1.42 14.39
C PRO A 6 13.60 -0.66 15.56
N ILE A 7 14.85 -0.28 15.36
CA ILE A 7 15.62 0.58 16.31
C ILE A 7 15.26 2.06 16.06
N TYR A 8 15.08 2.42 14.80
CA TYR A 8 14.75 3.78 14.38
C TYR A 8 13.82 3.75 13.16
N ASN A 9 12.87 4.67 13.10
CA ASN A 9 11.97 4.81 11.96
C ASN A 9 11.66 6.31 11.74
N GLU A 10 11.94 6.80 10.54
CA GLU A 10 11.58 8.14 10.12
C GLU A 10 10.83 8.10 8.78
N ARG A 11 9.91 9.04 8.59
CA ARG A 11 9.12 9.16 7.37
C ARG A 11 9.08 10.61 6.91
N ALA A 12 9.35 10.81 5.63
CA ALA A 12 9.12 12.08 4.93
C ALA A 12 8.06 11.88 3.86
N PHE A 13 7.10 12.77 3.80
CA PHE A 13 5.98 12.66 2.86
C PHE A 13 6.26 13.54 1.64
N CYS A 14 7.03 13.02 0.70
CA CYS A 14 7.50 13.76 -0.48
C CYS A 14 6.47 13.88 -1.61
N ARG A 15 5.34 13.14 -1.55
CA ARG A 15 4.24 13.18 -2.54
C ARG A 15 4.66 12.85 -3.97
N LEU A 16 5.68 12.01 -4.17
CA LEU A 16 6.15 11.64 -5.51
C LEU A 16 5.04 11.02 -6.36
N GLY A 17 4.21 10.16 -5.77
CA GLY A 17 3.10 9.54 -6.48
C GLY A 17 2.06 10.54 -6.98
N GLU A 18 1.80 11.64 -6.25
CA GLU A 18 0.84 12.68 -6.67
C GLU A 18 1.36 13.41 -7.92
N VAL A 19 2.64 13.84 -7.93
CA VAL A 19 3.19 14.56 -9.07
C VAL A 19 3.35 13.65 -10.29
N VAL A 20 3.80 12.40 -10.11
CA VAL A 20 3.93 11.44 -11.21
C VAL A 20 2.57 11.09 -11.83
N SER A 21 1.55 10.89 -11.01
CA SER A 21 0.18 10.65 -11.54
C SER A 21 -0.36 11.84 -12.33
N ALA A 22 0.01 13.07 -11.97
CA ALA A 22 -0.47 14.27 -12.65
C ALA A 22 0.36 14.66 -13.89
N THR A 23 1.67 14.45 -13.86
CA THR A 23 2.61 15.00 -14.89
C THR A 23 3.41 13.92 -15.62
N GLY A 24 3.38 12.68 -15.17
CA GLY A 24 4.24 11.59 -15.65
C GLY A 24 5.71 11.71 -15.16
N ARG A 25 6.06 12.72 -14.39
CA ARG A 25 7.45 13.03 -14.04
C ARG A 25 7.62 13.33 -12.55
N ILE A 26 8.81 13.06 -12.03
CA ILE A 26 9.21 13.52 -10.69
C ILE A 26 9.84 14.90 -10.84
N GLU A 27 9.14 15.95 -10.39
CA GLU A 27 9.57 17.33 -10.59
C GLU A 27 9.08 18.27 -9.48
N GLY A 28 9.48 19.54 -9.55
CA GLY A 28 9.02 20.60 -8.65
C GLY A 28 9.47 20.42 -7.20
N GLU A 29 8.65 20.84 -6.26
CA GLU A 29 8.93 20.73 -4.83
C GLU A 29 9.00 19.28 -4.32
N PRO A 30 8.16 18.32 -4.79
CA PRO A 30 8.32 16.89 -4.48
C PRO A 30 9.71 16.33 -4.80
N TYR A 31 10.27 16.68 -5.95
CA TYR A 31 11.63 16.28 -6.34
C TYR A 31 12.68 16.81 -5.35
N LYS A 32 12.66 18.13 -5.08
CA LYS A 32 13.60 18.76 -4.15
C LYS A 32 13.50 18.17 -2.74
N LEU A 33 12.27 17.98 -2.25
CA LEU A 33 12.02 17.42 -0.94
C LEU A 33 12.53 15.98 -0.82
N ALA A 34 12.38 15.17 -1.88
CA ALA A 34 12.91 13.81 -1.91
C ALA A 34 14.44 13.80 -1.80
N LEU A 35 15.14 14.63 -2.58
CA LEU A 35 16.60 14.73 -2.53
C LEU A 35 17.11 15.26 -1.17
N MET A 36 16.41 16.24 -0.58
CA MET A 36 16.72 16.70 0.78
C MET A 36 16.52 15.59 1.81
N THR A 37 15.49 14.79 1.64
CA THR A 37 15.19 13.64 2.51
C THR A 37 16.28 12.57 2.41
N PHE A 38 16.78 12.28 1.21
CA PHE A 38 17.89 11.35 1.03
C PHE A 38 19.17 11.85 1.71
N ARG A 39 19.52 13.14 1.59
CA ARG A 39 20.64 13.72 2.34
C ARG A 39 20.49 13.54 3.85
N ARG A 40 19.30 13.77 4.37
CA ARG A 40 18.97 13.57 5.78
C ARG A 40 19.12 12.11 6.20
N PHE A 41 18.55 11.17 5.43
CA PHE A 41 18.64 9.75 5.75
C PHE A 41 20.08 9.23 5.68
N GLN A 42 20.86 9.67 4.71
CA GLN A 42 22.28 9.37 4.62
C GLN A 42 23.05 9.87 5.85
N ALA A 43 22.78 11.10 6.29
CA ALA A 43 23.43 11.66 7.49
C ALA A 43 23.05 10.89 8.76
N ILE A 44 21.78 10.45 8.89
CA ILE A 44 21.31 9.61 9.99
C ILE A 44 22.00 8.25 9.97
N ALA A 45 22.01 7.57 8.82
CA ALA A 45 22.65 6.27 8.66
C ALA A 45 24.13 6.33 9.05
N LYS A 46 24.84 7.36 8.58
CA LYS A 46 26.24 7.58 8.96
C LYS A 46 26.43 7.78 10.46
N ARG A 47 25.57 8.57 11.11
CA ARG A 47 25.64 8.81 12.57
C ARG A 47 25.30 7.57 13.39
N LEU A 48 24.42 6.72 12.90
CA LEU A 48 24.06 5.44 13.54
C LEU A 48 25.06 4.32 13.23
N GLY A 49 26.12 4.57 12.45
CA GLY A 49 27.09 3.56 12.06
C GLY A 49 26.52 2.44 11.19
N ILE A 50 25.47 2.74 10.39
CA ILE A 50 24.86 1.75 9.50
C ILE A 50 25.84 1.46 8.36
N VAL A 51 26.29 0.21 8.29
CA VAL A 51 27.22 -0.27 7.24
C VAL A 51 26.46 -0.83 6.04
N ASN A 52 25.37 -1.56 6.29
CA ASN A 52 24.56 -2.17 5.24
C ASN A 52 23.29 -1.33 5.04
N LEU A 53 23.19 -0.67 3.90
CA LEU A 53 22.00 0.09 3.49
C LEU A 53 21.39 -0.56 2.26
N ALA A 54 20.11 -0.89 2.31
CA ALA A 54 19.32 -1.29 1.15
C ALA A 54 18.32 -0.18 0.82
N ALA A 55 18.34 0.31 -0.41
CA ALA A 55 17.43 1.34 -0.88
C ALA A 55 16.54 0.79 -1.99
N PHE A 56 15.25 1.00 -1.89
CA PHE A 56 14.26 0.55 -2.87
C PHE A 56 13.38 1.70 -3.32
N ALA A 57 13.03 1.68 -4.59
CA ALA A 57 12.02 2.56 -5.18
C ALA A 57 10.90 1.71 -5.80
N THR A 58 9.69 2.23 -5.76
CA THR A 58 8.47 1.50 -6.15
C THR A 58 7.68 2.26 -7.21
N ALA A 59 6.39 1.99 -7.38
CA ALA A 59 5.52 2.45 -8.46
C ALA A 59 5.76 3.91 -8.87
N ALA A 60 5.81 4.86 -7.95
CA ALA A 60 5.97 6.27 -8.29
C ALA A 60 7.28 6.57 -9.05
N VAL A 61 8.38 5.91 -8.66
CA VAL A 61 9.66 6.07 -9.37
C VAL A 61 9.71 5.22 -10.62
N ARG A 62 9.19 3.99 -10.55
CA ARG A 62 9.16 3.05 -11.69
C ARG A 62 8.41 3.63 -12.89
N GLU A 63 7.32 4.34 -12.66
CA GLU A 63 6.43 4.87 -13.69
C GLU A 63 6.85 6.25 -14.20
N ALA A 64 7.80 6.92 -13.54
CA ALA A 64 8.23 8.25 -13.93
C ALA A 64 9.09 8.23 -15.21
N GLU A 65 8.78 9.10 -16.17
CA GLU A 65 9.55 9.27 -17.41
C GLU A 65 11.02 9.64 -17.17
N ASN A 66 11.29 10.41 -16.11
CA ASN A 66 12.62 10.83 -15.73
C ASN A 66 13.24 9.99 -14.61
N ARG A 67 12.76 8.73 -14.47
CA ARG A 67 13.20 7.77 -13.44
C ARG A 67 14.73 7.68 -13.33
N ASP A 68 15.40 7.44 -14.45
CA ASP A 68 16.83 7.13 -14.44
C ASP A 68 17.67 8.32 -13.96
N ALA A 69 17.29 9.55 -14.37
CA ALA A 69 17.93 10.77 -13.91
C ALA A 69 17.72 11.02 -12.41
N PHE A 70 16.49 10.79 -11.93
CA PHE A 70 16.16 10.92 -10.50
C PHE A 70 16.90 9.90 -9.64
N VAL A 71 16.92 8.63 -10.07
CA VAL A 71 17.64 7.55 -9.38
C VAL A 71 19.14 7.84 -9.31
N ALA A 72 19.75 8.22 -10.44
CA ALA A 72 21.19 8.53 -10.48
C ALA A 72 21.59 9.69 -9.55
N GLU A 73 20.73 10.72 -9.40
CA GLU A 73 20.98 11.81 -8.46
C GLU A 73 20.78 11.37 -7.00
N ALA A 74 19.77 10.57 -6.74
CA ALA A 74 19.50 10.04 -5.40
C ALA A 74 20.63 9.08 -4.93
N GLU A 75 21.14 8.22 -5.82
CA GLU A 75 22.27 7.33 -5.55
C GLU A 75 23.57 8.09 -5.22
N LYS A 76 23.86 9.17 -5.94
CA LYS A 76 24.99 10.07 -5.61
C LYS A 76 24.89 10.63 -4.19
N ILE A 77 23.67 10.94 -3.74
CA ILE A 77 23.41 11.47 -2.40
C ILE A 77 23.54 10.37 -1.36
N LEU A 78 22.94 9.20 -1.60
CA LEU A 78 22.94 8.09 -0.64
C LEU A 78 24.29 7.38 -0.56
N GLY A 79 25.10 7.42 -1.64
CA GLY A 79 26.31 6.61 -1.78
C GLY A 79 26.04 5.12 -1.93
N HIS A 80 24.82 4.74 -2.30
CA HIS A 80 24.36 3.35 -2.46
C HIS A 80 23.40 3.26 -3.64
N GLU A 81 23.36 2.09 -4.27
CA GLU A 81 22.44 1.78 -5.35
C GLU A 81 20.98 1.81 -4.85
N ILE A 82 20.07 2.29 -5.70
CA ILE A 82 18.62 2.25 -5.48
C ILE A 82 18.01 1.22 -6.45
N ARG A 83 17.56 0.12 -5.92
CA ARG A 83 16.87 -0.89 -6.71
C ARG A 83 15.43 -0.48 -6.96
N VAL A 84 15.09 -0.23 -8.23
CA VAL A 84 13.69 0.03 -8.63
C VAL A 84 12.97 -1.30 -8.78
N LEU A 85 12.05 -1.56 -7.87
CA LEU A 85 11.32 -2.83 -7.83
C LEU A 85 10.30 -2.92 -8.97
N SER A 86 10.22 -4.08 -9.59
CA SER A 86 9.09 -4.47 -10.45
C SER A 86 7.83 -4.71 -9.61
N GLY A 87 6.66 -4.66 -10.21
CA GLY A 87 5.41 -4.99 -9.51
C GLY A 87 5.38 -6.41 -8.96
N ARG A 88 6.09 -7.35 -9.62
CA ARG A 88 6.29 -8.71 -9.10
C ARG A 88 7.06 -8.71 -7.80
N GLU A 89 8.20 -8.04 -7.76
CA GLU A 89 9.04 -7.96 -6.56
C GLU A 89 8.32 -7.26 -5.41
N GLU A 90 7.53 -6.21 -5.69
CA GLU A 90 6.69 -5.57 -4.68
C GLU A 90 5.68 -6.55 -4.08
N ALA A 91 4.99 -7.34 -4.92
CA ALA A 91 4.05 -8.35 -4.47
C ALA A 91 4.73 -9.46 -3.66
N GLU A 92 5.89 -9.95 -4.11
CA GLU A 92 6.69 -10.97 -3.42
C GLU A 92 7.18 -10.45 -2.05
N TYR A 93 7.73 -9.23 -1.97
CA TYR A 93 8.18 -8.67 -0.68
C TYR A 93 7.04 -8.42 0.30
N SER A 94 5.88 -7.98 -0.18
CA SER A 94 4.69 -7.83 0.67
C SER A 94 4.21 -9.18 1.19
N ALA A 95 4.22 -10.21 0.33
CA ALA A 95 3.89 -11.58 0.70
C ALA A 95 4.88 -12.16 1.72
N ASP A 96 6.18 -11.97 1.50
CA ASP A 96 7.24 -12.40 2.41
C ASP A 96 7.08 -11.74 3.79
N GLY A 97 6.74 -10.45 3.81
CA GLY A 97 6.45 -9.72 5.06
C GLY A 97 5.29 -10.33 5.84
N VAL A 98 4.21 -10.74 5.15
CA VAL A 98 3.06 -11.41 5.78
C VAL A 98 3.46 -12.81 6.27
N MET A 99 4.13 -13.62 5.45
CA MET A 99 4.56 -14.98 5.83
C MET A 99 5.57 -14.97 6.98
N LEU A 100 6.44 -13.95 7.06
CA LEU A 100 7.35 -13.77 8.19
C LEU A 100 6.61 -13.44 9.49
N ALA A 101 5.57 -12.62 9.40
CA ALA A 101 4.80 -12.15 10.55
C ALA A 101 3.74 -13.16 10.99
N ILE A 102 3.20 -13.95 10.06
CA ILE A 102 2.14 -14.94 10.28
C ILE A 102 2.61 -16.29 9.70
N PRO A 103 3.36 -17.09 10.49
CA PRO A 103 3.78 -18.42 10.06
C PRO A 103 2.57 -19.28 9.68
N GLY A 104 2.64 -19.94 8.52
CA GLY A 104 1.54 -20.75 8.01
C GLY A 104 0.42 -19.93 7.32
N ALA A 105 0.70 -18.67 6.96
CA ALA A 105 -0.24 -17.87 6.17
C ALA A 105 -0.65 -18.62 4.90
N ASP A 106 -1.96 -18.80 4.70
CA ASP A 106 -2.58 -19.41 3.53
C ASP A 106 -3.77 -18.56 3.09
N GLY A 107 -3.62 -17.77 2.03
CA GLY A 107 -4.63 -16.81 1.60
C GLY A 107 -4.16 -15.89 0.49
N ILE A 108 -4.81 -14.76 0.39
CA ILE A 108 -4.44 -13.69 -0.54
C ILE A 108 -3.79 -12.55 0.25
N VAL A 109 -2.61 -12.12 -0.16
CA VAL A 109 -2.00 -10.89 0.31
C VAL A 109 -2.33 -9.79 -0.68
N ALA A 110 -2.74 -8.63 -0.18
CA ALA A 110 -3.04 -7.45 -0.97
C ALA A 110 -2.35 -6.23 -0.37
N ASP A 111 -1.48 -5.56 -1.13
CA ASP A 111 -0.81 -4.32 -0.72
C ASP A 111 -1.31 -3.15 -1.54
N LEU A 112 -1.95 -2.20 -0.89
CA LEU A 112 -2.49 -1.00 -1.55
C LEU A 112 -1.54 0.18 -1.38
N GLY A 113 -0.87 0.50 -2.48
CA GLY A 113 -0.02 1.67 -2.62
C GLY A 113 -0.73 2.92 -3.12
N GLY A 114 0.06 3.90 -3.51
CA GLY A 114 -0.43 5.12 -4.18
C GLY A 114 -0.72 4.90 -5.66
N GLY A 115 0.18 4.22 -6.39
CA GLY A 115 0.07 3.97 -7.83
C GLY A 115 -0.58 2.62 -8.15
N SER A 116 -0.30 1.60 -7.36
CA SER A 116 -0.66 0.22 -7.66
C SER A 116 -1.31 -0.50 -6.49
N LEU A 117 -1.88 -1.67 -6.82
CA LEU A 117 -2.31 -2.72 -5.91
C LEU A 117 -1.55 -3.99 -6.28
N GLU A 118 -0.74 -4.46 -5.36
CA GLU A 118 -0.04 -5.74 -5.48
C GLU A 118 -0.89 -6.84 -4.83
N LEU A 119 -0.99 -7.97 -5.54
CA LEU A 119 -1.72 -9.15 -5.08
C LEU A 119 -0.79 -10.36 -5.12
N ALA A 120 -0.84 -11.18 -4.08
CA ALA A 120 -0.11 -12.44 -4.03
C ALA A 120 -0.97 -13.55 -3.42
N ARG A 121 -0.92 -14.75 -4.01
CA ARG A 121 -1.45 -15.97 -3.40
C ARG A 121 -0.32 -16.64 -2.64
N VAL A 122 -0.48 -16.78 -1.33
CA VAL A 122 0.51 -17.43 -0.46
C VAL A 122 -0.05 -18.74 0.10
N ARG A 123 0.80 -19.77 0.14
CA ARG A 123 0.54 -21.07 0.76
C ARG A 123 1.86 -21.77 1.07
N ASP A 124 1.90 -22.48 2.18
CA ASP A 124 3.05 -23.32 2.57
C ASP A 124 4.40 -22.58 2.55
N GLY A 125 4.38 -21.28 2.89
CA GLY A 125 5.58 -20.43 2.94
C GLY A 125 6.10 -19.98 1.58
N VAL A 126 5.30 -20.09 0.51
CA VAL A 126 5.67 -19.67 -0.84
C VAL A 126 4.60 -18.79 -1.48
N THR A 127 5.03 -17.90 -2.36
CA THR A 127 4.15 -17.14 -3.25
C THR A 127 3.89 -17.94 -4.51
N GLU A 128 2.67 -18.46 -4.67
CA GLU A 128 2.27 -19.27 -5.83
C GLU A 128 1.93 -18.45 -7.07
N LYS A 129 1.30 -17.30 -6.86
CA LYS A 129 0.83 -16.40 -7.92
C LYS A 129 0.94 -14.95 -7.45
N TRP A 130 1.07 -14.06 -8.41
CA TRP A 130 1.12 -12.63 -8.16
C TRP A 130 0.44 -11.85 -9.28
N ALA A 131 0.02 -10.62 -8.99
CA ALA A 131 -0.43 -9.64 -9.95
C ALA A 131 -0.13 -8.23 -9.41
N THR A 132 0.12 -7.28 -10.32
CA THR A 132 0.13 -5.85 -10.01
C THR A 132 -0.90 -5.17 -10.89
N LEU A 133 -1.71 -4.30 -10.28
CA LEU A 133 -2.83 -3.63 -10.93
C LEU A 133 -2.72 -2.13 -10.70
N PRO A 134 -3.06 -1.27 -11.67
CA PRO A 134 -3.01 0.19 -11.53
C PRO A 134 -4.20 0.72 -10.69
N LEU A 135 -4.40 0.11 -9.51
CA LEU A 135 -5.52 0.38 -8.60
C LEU A 135 -5.10 1.10 -7.33
N GLY A 136 -3.90 1.70 -7.31
CA GLY A 136 -3.46 2.52 -6.20
C GLY A 136 -4.36 3.74 -5.99
N VAL A 137 -4.41 4.25 -4.76
CA VAL A 137 -5.35 5.31 -4.36
C VAL A 137 -5.23 6.57 -5.20
N LEU A 138 -4.01 6.97 -5.55
CA LEU A 138 -3.75 8.16 -6.36
C LEU A 138 -4.04 7.91 -7.83
N ALA A 139 -3.60 6.78 -8.38
CA ALA A 139 -3.86 6.37 -9.75
C ALA A 139 -5.36 6.27 -10.04
N LEU A 140 -6.12 5.60 -9.15
CA LEU A 140 -7.57 5.49 -9.31
C LEU A 140 -8.28 6.85 -9.27
N ARG A 141 -7.83 7.76 -8.40
CA ARG A 141 -8.39 9.12 -8.34
C ARG A 141 -8.21 9.83 -9.68
N GLU A 142 -7.03 9.74 -10.26
CA GLU A 142 -6.70 10.38 -11.53
C GLU A 142 -7.47 9.76 -12.69
N TYR A 143 -7.37 8.44 -12.86
CA TYR A 143 -8.01 7.71 -13.99
C TYR A 143 -9.53 7.85 -14.01
N SER A 144 -10.16 7.85 -12.83
CA SER A 144 -11.61 8.01 -12.70
C SER A 144 -12.07 9.46 -12.66
N LYS A 145 -11.15 10.44 -12.67
CA LYS A 145 -11.43 11.87 -12.41
C LYS A 145 -12.29 12.05 -11.14
N ASN A 146 -11.98 11.26 -10.13
CA ASN A 146 -12.71 11.18 -8.84
C ASN A 146 -14.20 10.81 -8.99
N ASN A 147 -14.60 10.23 -10.13
CA ASN A 147 -15.96 9.73 -10.36
C ASN A 147 -16.09 8.32 -9.78
N ARG A 148 -17.02 8.14 -8.85
CA ARG A 148 -17.19 6.87 -8.11
C ARG A 148 -17.66 5.71 -8.98
N ALA A 149 -18.55 5.96 -9.93
CA ALA A 149 -19.06 4.92 -10.82
C ALA A 149 -17.97 4.45 -11.78
N GLU A 150 -17.21 5.38 -12.33
CA GLU A 150 -16.07 5.08 -13.20
C GLU A 150 -14.98 4.32 -12.44
N MET A 151 -14.68 4.75 -11.22
CA MET A 151 -13.73 4.06 -10.34
C MET A 151 -14.12 2.60 -10.11
N SER A 152 -15.40 2.33 -9.84
CA SER A 152 -15.88 0.95 -9.65
C SER A 152 -15.73 0.12 -10.93
N LYS A 153 -16.00 0.68 -12.11
CA LYS A 153 -15.79 -0.02 -13.40
C LYS A 153 -14.31 -0.36 -13.62
N ILE A 154 -13.41 0.60 -13.36
CA ILE A 154 -11.96 0.38 -13.48
C ILE A 154 -11.51 -0.74 -12.56
N ILE A 155 -11.95 -0.73 -11.29
CA ILE A 155 -11.60 -1.77 -10.31
C ILE A 155 -12.12 -3.13 -10.77
N GLU A 156 -13.39 -3.21 -11.17
CA GLU A 156 -14.02 -4.46 -11.60
C GLU A 156 -13.28 -5.06 -12.79
N ALA A 157 -13.08 -4.27 -13.85
CA ALA A 157 -12.38 -4.70 -15.04
C ALA A 157 -10.95 -5.19 -14.77
N ALA A 158 -10.24 -4.54 -13.83
CA ALA A 158 -8.90 -4.98 -13.46
C ALA A 158 -8.91 -6.29 -12.68
N LEU A 159 -9.84 -6.47 -11.73
CA LEU A 159 -9.92 -7.67 -10.88
C LEU A 159 -10.45 -8.89 -11.65
N GLU A 160 -11.35 -8.72 -12.62
CA GLU A 160 -11.82 -9.80 -13.51
C GLU A 160 -10.68 -10.54 -14.22
N ASN A 161 -9.59 -9.82 -14.54
CA ASN A 161 -8.41 -10.41 -15.17
C ASN A 161 -7.58 -11.28 -14.22
N VAL A 162 -7.79 -11.16 -12.90
CA VAL A 162 -7.07 -11.92 -11.87
C VAL A 162 -7.92 -13.11 -11.41
N ARG A 163 -8.17 -14.04 -12.31
CA ARG A 163 -9.09 -15.19 -12.08
C ARG A 163 -8.73 -16.03 -10.86
N TRP A 164 -7.46 -16.09 -10.51
CA TRP A 164 -6.98 -16.84 -9.36
C TRP A 164 -7.35 -16.21 -7.99
N LEU A 165 -7.89 -14.99 -7.93
CA LEU A 165 -8.44 -14.42 -6.69
C LEU A 165 -9.49 -15.33 -6.05
N ARG A 166 -10.22 -16.11 -6.85
CA ARG A 166 -11.20 -17.09 -6.35
C ARG A 166 -10.56 -18.20 -5.50
N SER A 167 -9.24 -18.40 -5.57
CA SER A 167 -8.54 -19.33 -4.68
C SER A 167 -8.42 -18.80 -3.24
N GLY A 168 -8.80 -17.55 -3.00
CA GLY A 168 -8.96 -16.95 -1.67
C GLY A 168 -10.26 -17.29 -0.96
N LYS A 169 -11.19 -18.02 -1.63
CA LYS A 169 -12.46 -18.40 -1.03
C LYS A 169 -12.24 -19.18 0.26
N GLU A 170 -12.95 -18.75 1.32
CA GLU A 170 -12.88 -19.37 2.66
C GLU A 170 -11.44 -19.39 3.24
N ARG A 171 -10.65 -18.35 2.92
CA ARG A 171 -9.28 -18.13 3.42
C ARG A 171 -9.10 -16.67 3.80
N PRO A 172 -8.12 -16.34 4.64
CA PRO A 172 -7.84 -14.94 4.99
C PRO A 172 -7.45 -14.08 3.78
N LEU A 173 -7.89 -12.81 3.81
CA LEU A 173 -7.34 -11.75 2.99
C LEU A 173 -6.44 -10.87 3.86
N TYR A 174 -5.14 -10.99 3.67
CA TYR A 174 -4.13 -10.20 4.38
C TYR A 174 -3.98 -8.85 3.70
N ILE A 175 -4.36 -7.77 4.38
CA ILE A 175 -4.28 -6.42 3.82
C ILE A 175 -3.07 -5.66 4.34
N VAL A 176 -2.24 -5.17 3.43
CA VAL A 176 -1.04 -4.39 3.70
C VAL A 176 -1.20 -2.97 3.14
N GLY A 177 -0.42 -2.06 3.63
CA GLY A 177 -0.42 -0.69 3.15
C GLY A 177 -0.97 0.32 4.16
N GLY A 178 -0.48 1.54 4.03
CA GLY A 178 -0.75 2.57 5.05
C GLY A 178 -2.19 3.08 5.05
N THR A 179 -2.90 3.01 3.92
CA THR A 179 -4.28 3.49 3.83
C THR A 179 -5.24 2.49 4.46
N TRP A 180 -5.06 1.19 4.22
CA TRP A 180 -5.85 0.15 4.88
C TRP A 180 -5.56 0.05 6.38
N ARG A 181 -4.31 0.27 6.81
CA ARG A 181 -4.02 0.42 8.26
C ARG A 181 -4.79 1.55 8.91
N ASN A 182 -4.97 2.67 8.21
CA ASN A 182 -5.84 3.74 8.71
C ASN A 182 -7.32 3.33 8.71
N LEU A 183 -7.77 2.59 7.70
CA LEU A 183 -9.13 2.05 7.64
C LEU A 183 -9.42 1.13 8.83
N ALA A 184 -8.51 0.20 9.12
CA ALA A 184 -8.60 -0.69 10.28
C ALA A 184 -8.62 0.08 11.62
N LYS A 185 -7.82 1.12 11.76
CA LYS A 185 -7.87 1.99 12.96
C LYS A 185 -9.21 2.70 13.12
N VAL A 186 -9.79 3.21 12.03
CA VAL A 186 -11.14 3.81 12.08
C VAL A 186 -12.16 2.75 12.51
N HIS A 187 -12.02 1.51 12.05
CA HIS A 187 -12.86 0.40 12.45
C HIS A 187 -12.73 0.11 13.95
N MET A 188 -11.51 -0.07 14.46
CA MET A 188 -11.23 -0.27 15.90
C MET A 188 -11.86 0.82 16.77
N THR A 189 -11.68 2.10 16.37
CA THR A 189 -12.26 3.23 17.12
C THR A 189 -13.78 3.20 17.13
N ARG A 190 -14.42 2.80 16.03
CA ARG A 190 -15.89 2.77 15.92
C ARG A 190 -16.56 1.59 16.59
N THR A 191 -15.80 0.52 16.81
CA THR A 191 -16.27 -0.69 17.49
C THR A 191 -15.81 -0.77 18.94
N ASP A 192 -15.20 0.32 19.45
CA ASP A 192 -14.61 0.38 20.79
C ASP A 192 -13.70 -0.83 21.07
N TYR A 193 -12.94 -1.24 20.03
CA TYR A 193 -12.06 -2.40 20.15
C TYR A 193 -10.97 -2.15 21.21
N PRO A 194 -10.84 -3.04 22.21
CA PRO A 194 -10.06 -2.75 23.41
C PRO A 194 -8.54 -2.66 23.16
N LEU A 195 -8.05 -3.35 22.11
CA LEU A 195 -6.63 -3.39 21.79
C LEU A 195 -6.35 -2.57 20.53
N GLN A 196 -5.66 -1.44 20.66
CA GLN A 196 -5.29 -0.59 19.52
C GLN A 196 -4.05 -1.11 18.77
N VAL A 197 -3.94 -2.44 18.62
CA VAL A 197 -2.86 -3.16 17.93
C VAL A 197 -3.36 -3.67 16.59
N LEU A 198 -2.71 -3.24 15.52
CA LEU A 198 -3.11 -3.62 14.15
C LEU A 198 -2.59 -5.00 13.71
N HIS A 199 -1.49 -5.46 14.32
CA HIS A 199 -0.90 -6.73 13.94
C HIS A 199 -1.85 -7.87 14.28
N GLN A 200 -2.22 -8.65 13.27
CA GLN A 200 -3.22 -9.73 13.38
C GLN A 200 -4.59 -9.24 13.90
N TYR A 201 -4.97 -8.00 13.59
CA TYR A 201 -6.33 -7.56 13.81
C TYR A 201 -7.23 -8.18 12.76
N GLU A 202 -8.15 -9.00 13.21
CA GLU A 202 -9.01 -9.84 12.39
C GLU A 202 -10.44 -9.32 12.39
N ILE A 203 -11.03 -9.20 11.20
CA ILE A 203 -12.40 -8.71 11.01
C ILE A 203 -13.13 -9.68 10.10
N ALA A 204 -14.32 -10.13 10.49
CA ALA A 204 -15.14 -10.97 9.63
C ALA A 204 -15.43 -10.30 8.28
N SER A 205 -15.40 -11.07 7.20
CA SER A 205 -15.56 -10.56 5.83
C SER A 205 -16.84 -9.75 5.64
N GLY A 206 -17.97 -10.22 6.17
CA GLY A 206 -19.26 -9.52 6.08
C GLY A 206 -19.28 -8.20 6.85
N GLU A 207 -18.64 -8.14 8.01
CA GLU A 207 -18.50 -6.92 8.80
C GLU A 207 -17.64 -5.88 8.08
N MET A 208 -16.47 -6.30 7.57
CA MET A 208 -15.59 -5.43 6.80
C MET A 208 -16.24 -4.96 5.49
N MET A 209 -17.00 -5.79 4.80
CA MET A 209 -17.75 -5.40 3.61
C MET A 209 -18.73 -4.25 3.92
N ASN A 210 -19.53 -4.41 4.96
CA ASN A 210 -20.49 -3.38 5.39
C ASN A 210 -19.80 -2.09 5.80
N PHE A 211 -18.68 -2.21 6.49
CA PHE A 211 -17.87 -1.06 6.91
C PHE A 211 -17.23 -0.36 5.71
N ALA A 212 -16.62 -1.11 4.80
CA ALA A 212 -16.01 -0.59 3.59
C ALA A 212 -17.03 0.13 2.70
N GLU A 213 -18.25 -0.42 2.58
CA GLU A 213 -19.32 0.24 1.84
C GLU A 213 -19.70 1.60 2.45
N LYS A 214 -19.86 1.70 3.77
CA LYS A 214 -20.13 2.97 4.46
C LYS A 214 -19.02 3.99 4.23
N ILE A 215 -17.77 3.60 4.37
CA ILE A 215 -16.62 4.50 4.17
C ILE A 215 -16.51 4.93 2.70
N SER A 216 -16.70 4.01 1.74
CA SER A 216 -16.58 4.28 0.30
C SER A 216 -17.60 5.32 -0.21
N ARG A 217 -18.72 5.50 0.51
CA ARG A 217 -19.75 6.49 0.20
C ARG A 217 -19.50 7.86 0.80
N MET A 218 -18.48 8.02 1.65
CA MET A 218 -18.16 9.31 2.27
C MET A 218 -17.62 10.31 1.24
N LYS A 219 -17.94 11.59 1.43
CA LYS A 219 -17.27 12.68 0.73
C LYS A 219 -15.89 12.91 1.34
N ASP A 220 -14.95 13.45 0.55
CA ASP A 220 -13.58 13.72 1.01
C ASP A 220 -13.56 14.56 2.30
N ALA A 221 -14.41 15.59 2.40
CA ALA A 221 -14.52 16.41 3.59
C ALA A 221 -14.96 15.65 4.86
N GLN A 222 -15.74 14.59 4.71
CA GLN A 222 -16.13 13.70 5.81
C GLN A 222 -15.00 12.76 6.19
N ALA A 223 -14.31 12.20 5.18
CA ALA A 223 -13.15 11.31 5.38
C ALA A 223 -11.99 12.04 6.10
N LEU A 224 -11.77 13.33 5.81
CA LEU A 224 -10.76 14.16 6.46
C LEU A 224 -11.01 14.36 7.97
N LYS A 225 -12.24 14.19 8.44
CA LYS A 225 -12.60 14.29 9.86
C LYS A 225 -12.42 13.00 10.64
N LEU A 226 -12.16 11.87 9.96
CA LEU A 226 -11.95 10.59 10.63
C LEU A 226 -10.67 10.60 11.47
N GLU A 227 -10.74 10.04 12.65
CA GLU A 227 -9.58 9.85 13.50
C GLU A 227 -8.72 8.71 12.96
N THR A 228 -7.50 9.06 12.54
CA THR A 228 -6.53 8.11 11.98
C THR A 228 -5.13 8.49 12.42
N SER A 229 -4.20 7.54 12.37
CA SER A 229 -2.81 7.78 12.70
C SER A 229 -2.05 8.67 11.68
N SER A 230 -2.57 8.82 10.46
CA SER A 230 -1.94 9.61 9.41
C SER A 230 -2.95 10.53 8.73
N ARG A 231 -2.86 11.82 9.05
CA ARG A 231 -3.71 12.87 8.46
C ARG A 231 -3.61 12.91 6.93
N ASN A 232 -2.40 12.69 6.40
CA ASN A 232 -2.12 12.78 4.96
C ASN A 232 -2.79 11.68 4.11
N ARG A 233 -3.30 10.60 4.74
CA ARG A 233 -3.97 9.49 4.04
C ARG A 233 -5.49 9.47 4.16
N ARG A 234 -6.07 10.41 4.92
CA ARG A 234 -7.51 10.43 5.18
C ARG A 234 -8.34 10.58 3.90
N GLY A 235 -7.93 11.44 2.98
CA GLY A 235 -8.59 11.63 1.70
C GLY A 235 -8.59 10.41 0.78
N GLY A 236 -7.72 9.44 1.02
CA GLY A 236 -7.68 8.16 0.28
C GLY A 236 -8.58 7.06 0.85
N LEU A 237 -9.13 7.23 2.05
CA LEU A 237 -9.92 6.18 2.72
C LEU A 237 -11.15 5.73 1.93
N PRO A 238 -11.96 6.61 1.31
CA PRO A 238 -13.11 6.16 0.52
C PRO A 238 -12.72 5.32 -0.69
N ILE A 239 -11.59 5.64 -1.33
CA ILE A 239 -11.06 4.89 -2.48
C ILE A 239 -10.55 3.53 -2.01
N ALA A 240 -9.72 3.50 -0.95
CA ALA A 240 -9.19 2.26 -0.40
C ALA A 240 -10.29 1.32 0.10
N ALA A 241 -11.34 1.86 0.71
CA ALA A 241 -12.51 1.10 1.13
C ALA A 241 -13.27 0.51 -0.07
N ARG A 242 -13.38 1.26 -1.17
CA ARG A 242 -13.98 0.78 -2.42
C ARG A 242 -13.19 -0.37 -3.02
N VAL A 243 -11.86 -0.23 -3.15
CA VAL A 243 -10.98 -1.31 -3.62
C VAL A 243 -11.14 -2.56 -2.76
N LEU A 244 -11.15 -2.40 -1.43
CA LEU A 244 -11.32 -3.52 -0.50
C LEU A 244 -12.67 -4.21 -0.66
N GLY A 245 -13.77 -3.46 -0.84
CA GLY A 245 -15.09 -4.02 -1.09
C GLY A 245 -15.14 -4.90 -2.34
N HIS A 246 -14.55 -4.43 -3.45
CA HIS A 246 -14.44 -5.24 -4.67
C HIS A 246 -13.54 -6.46 -4.49
N LEU A 247 -12.41 -6.34 -3.78
CA LEU A 247 -11.55 -7.49 -3.46
C LEU A 247 -12.29 -8.56 -2.66
N ILE A 248 -13.04 -8.16 -1.63
CA ILE A 248 -13.85 -9.10 -0.82
C ILE A 248 -14.89 -9.80 -1.69
N ALA A 249 -15.55 -9.09 -2.59
CA ALA A 249 -16.55 -9.67 -3.49
C ALA A 249 -15.93 -10.71 -4.45
N HIS A 250 -14.71 -10.46 -4.95
CA HIS A 250 -14.02 -11.35 -5.88
C HIS A 250 -13.35 -12.55 -5.18
N ALA A 251 -12.62 -12.31 -4.10
CA ALA A 251 -11.87 -13.34 -3.38
C ALA A 251 -12.74 -14.18 -2.44
N LYS A 252 -13.84 -13.62 -1.93
CA LYS A 252 -14.76 -14.25 -0.94
C LYS A 252 -14.01 -14.83 0.26
N PRO A 253 -13.18 -14.03 0.94
CA PRO A 253 -12.43 -14.50 2.10
C PRO A 253 -13.36 -14.72 3.29
N ASP A 254 -12.89 -15.50 4.29
CA ASP A 254 -13.59 -15.63 5.57
C ASP A 254 -13.45 -14.37 6.40
N ASN A 255 -12.24 -13.88 6.46
CA ASN A 255 -11.83 -12.75 7.29
C ASN A 255 -10.79 -11.88 6.59
N ILE A 256 -10.63 -10.67 7.12
CA ILE A 256 -9.64 -9.68 6.72
C ILE A 256 -8.66 -9.52 7.89
N VAL A 257 -7.37 -9.64 7.61
CA VAL A 257 -6.29 -9.59 8.61
C VAL A 257 -5.35 -8.45 8.31
#